data_0c17029866ed7562e06239337daea6ba
#
_entry.id   0c17029866ed7562e06239337daea6ba
#
_cell.length_a   1.000
_cell.length_b   1.000
_cell.length_c   1.000
_cell.angle_alpha   90.00
_cell.angle_beta   90.00
_cell.angle_gamma   90.00
#
_symmetry.space_group_name_H-M   'P 1'
#
loop_
_entity.id
_entity.type
_entity.pdbx_description
1 polymer ?
#
loop_
_entity_poly.entity_id
_entity_poly.type
_entity_poly.pdbx_seq_one_letter_code
_entity_poly.pdbx_strand_id
1 'polypeptide(L)'
;KSVLVMGCGPQGLFSIAVAKASGASPIVAVEGSAYRADLARRMGAAAVVEPGNLDAVLKAGKVKDGYDVVCEMSGAPSAIAMAFQAVRRGGRISAFGLPSKKVEIDWANDLIFKGVRVHGIVGREIFETWYKADRLLRCGAVDLIPVVTHTFPLKDYEAGFAAMSSPDKKCGKVLFVP
;
A
#
# COMPACT_ATOMS: atom_id res chain seq x y z
N LYS A 1 4.92 -5.49 14.63
CA LYS A 1 5.84 -5.49 13.49
C LYS A 1 5.74 -4.19 12.74
N SER A 2 6.88 -3.66 12.27
CA SER A 2 6.91 -2.47 11.43
C SER A 2 6.45 -2.79 10.01
N VAL A 3 5.63 -1.88 9.43
CA VAL A 3 5.09 -2.05 8.07
C VAL A 3 5.36 -0.79 7.25
N LEU A 4 5.87 -0.98 6.05
CA LEU A 4 5.98 0.06 5.03
C LEU A 4 4.96 -0.22 3.93
N VAL A 5 4.17 0.78 3.53
CA VAL A 5 3.24 0.69 2.41
C VAL A 5 3.68 1.66 1.32
N MET A 6 3.98 1.15 0.14
CA MET A 6 4.46 1.94 -0.99
C MET A 6 3.35 2.14 -2.01
N GLY A 7 2.89 3.39 -2.12
CA GLY A 7 1.71 3.78 -2.89
C GLY A 7 0.42 3.72 -2.09
N CYS A 8 -0.28 4.87 -2.00
CA CYS A 8 -1.55 5.01 -1.28
C CYS A 8 -2.75 5.16 -2.23
N GLY A 9 -2.77 4.39 -3.30
CA GLY A 9 -4.00 4.09 -4.03
C GLY A 9 -4.96 3.27 -3.14
N PRO A 10 -6.14 2.89 -3.63
CA PRO A 10 -7.12 2.14 -2.84
C PRO A 10 -6.53 0.93 -2.12
N GLN A 11 -5.71 0.13 -2.80
CA GLN A 11 -5.11 -1.07 -2.23
C GLN A 11 -4.10 -0.74 -1.10
N GLY A 12 -3.28 0.30 -1.29
CA GLY A 12 -2.37 0.76 -0.25
C GLY A 12 -3.10 1.26 0.98
N LEU A 13 -4.17 2.04 0.81
CA LEU A 13 -5.01 2.52 1.90
C LEU A 13 -5.67 1.35 2.66
N PHE A 14 -6.18 0.34 1.95
CA PHE A 14 -6.71 -0.87 2.58
C PHE A 14 -5.62 -1.64 3.33
N SER A 15 -4.42 -1.73 2.76
CA SER A 15 -3.28 -2.40 3.42
C SER A 15 -2.89 -1.71 4.72
N ILE A 16 -2.93 -0.37 4.79
CA ILE A 16 -2.69 0.40 6.01
C ILE A 16 -3.73 0.05 7.08
N ALA A 17 -5.02 0.04 6.72
CA ALA A 17 -6.10 -0.28 7.65
C ALA A 17 -5.99 -1.71 8.21
N VAL A 18 -5.72 -2.68 7.34
CA VAL A 18 -5.55 -4.08 7.76
C VAL A 18 -4.29 -4.26 8.60
N ALA A 19 -3.18 -3.59 8.26
CA ALA A 19 -1.95 -3.63 9.05
C ALA A 19 -2.20 -3.08 10.46
N LYS A 20 -2.94 -1.95 10.59
CA LYS A 20 -3.33 -1.37 11.86
C LYS A 20 -4.19 -2.36 12.68
N ALA A 21 -5.22 -2.94 12.08
CA ALA A 21 -6.09 -3.92 12.72
C ALA A 21 -5.32 -5.18 13.16
N SER A 22 -4.23 -5.52 12.46
CA SER A 22 -3.32 -6.62 12.80
C SER A 22 -2.27 -6.26 13.86
N GLY A 23 -2.33 -5.08 14.46
CA GLY A 23 -1.40 -4.64 15.51
C GLY A 23 0.00 -4.28 14.99
N ALA A 24 0.12 -3.90 13.71
CA ALA A 24 1.39 -3.40 13.19
C ALA A 24 1.72 -2.01 13.74
N SER A 25 2.99 -1.80 14.10
CA SER A 25 3.51 -0.50 14.55
C SER A 25 5.04 -0.49 14.42
N PRO A 26 5.64 0.58 13.88
CA PRO A 26 4.98 1.67 13.17
C PRO A 26 4.46 1.23 11.79
N ILE A 27 3.48 1.96 11.25
CA ILE A 27 3.06 1.88 9.86
C ILE A 27 3.48 3.18 9.19
N VAL A 28 4.32 3.08 8.17
CA VAL A 28 4.77 4.22 7.37
C VAL A 28 4.29 4.02 5.94
N ALA A 29 3.91 5.10 5.28
CA ALA A 29 3.50 5.07 3.88
C ALA A 29 4.42 5.93 3.01
N VAL A 30 4.55 5.58 1.74
CA VAL A 30 5.21 6.39 0.71
C VAL A 30 4.17 6.80 -0.32
N GLU A 31 3.95 8.11 -0.48
CA GLU A 31 2.95 8.66 -1.41
C GLU A 31 3.33 10.08 -1.82
N GLY A 32 3.21 10.39 -3.11
CA GLY A 32 3.51 11.72 -3.65
C GLY A 32 2.29 12.66 -3.74
N SER A 33 1.06 12.14 -3.63
CA SER A 33 -0.14 12.96 -3.62
C SER A 33 -0.47 13.40 -2.20
N ALA A 34 -0.49 14.71 -1.95
CA ALA A 34 -0.86 15.25 -0.63
C ALA A 34 -2.26 14.78 -0.18
N TYR A 35 -3.21 14.68 -1.12
CA TYR A 35 -4.55 14.18 -0.84
C TYR A 35 -4.54 12.72 -0.35
N ARG A 36 -3.82 11.84 -1.06
CA ARG A 36 -3.70 10.42 -0.66
C ARG A 36 -2.85 10.24 0.59
N ALA A 37 -1.88 11.11 0.80
CA ALA A 37 -1.10 11.14 2.03
C ALA A 37 -1.97 11.44 3.25
N ASP A 38 -2.93 12.38 3.12
CA ASP A 38 -3.90 12.63 4.19
C ASP A 38 -4.81 11.43 4.44
N LEU A 39 -5.34 10.81 3.40
CA LEU A 39 -6.09 9.57 3.53
C LEU A 39 -5.27 8.48 4.22
N ALA A 40 -3.99 8.31 3.89
CA ALA A 40 -3.13 7.32 4.51
C ALA A 40 -2.97 7.55 6.03
N ARG A 41 -2.82 8.81 6.46
CA ARG A 41 -2.79 9.16 7.90
C ARG A 41 -4.12 8.81 8.58
N ARG A 42 -5.24 9.16 7.97
CA ARG A 42 -6.58 8.82 8.49
C ARG A 42 -6.79 7.30 8.60
N MET A 43 -6.24 6.51 7.67
CA MET A 43 -6.29 5.05 7.71
C MET A 43 -5.36 4.43 8.77
N GLY A 44 -4.41 5.19 9.31
CA GLY A 44 -3.57 4.76 10.42
C GLY A 44 -2.07 4.73 10.15
N ALA A 45 -1.60 5.34 9.05
CA ALA A 45 -0.17 5.56 8.86
C ALA A 45 0.36 6.58 9.87
N ALA A 46 1.38 6.20 10.64
CA ALA A 46 2.03 7.07 11.61
C ALA A 46 2.84 8.20 10.95
N ALA A 47 3.32 7.95 9.74
CA ALA A 47 4.00 8.93 8.91
C ALA A 47 3.77 8.62 7.43
N VAL A 48 3.83 9.66 6.61
CA VAL A 48 3.84 9.55 5.14
C VAL A 48 5.04 10.32 4.62
N VAL A 49 5.81 9.68 3.75
CA VAL A 49 7.06 10.19 3.18
C VAL A 49 6.91 10.31 1.67
N GLU A 50 7.50 11.34 1.10
CA GLU A 50 7.59 11.52 -0.35
C GLU A 50 8.42 10.40 -1.00
N PRO A 51 8.08 9.98 -2.23
CA PRO A 51 8.86 8.99 -2.96
C PRO A 51 10.32 9.42 -3.19
N GLY A 52 11.22 8.43 -3.27
CA GLY A 52 12.61 8.66 -3.69
C GLY A 52 13.63 8.87 -2.56
N ASN A 53 13.21 8.89 -1.30
CA ASN A 53 14.13 9.10 -0.18
C ASN A 53 14.07 7.94 0.83
N LEU A 54 14.97 6.97 0.66
CA LEU A 54 15.06 5.80 1.54
C LEU A 54 15.39 6.17 2.99
N ASP A 55 16.33 7.10 3.20
CA ASP A 55 16.75 7.51 4.56
C ASP A 55 15.58 8.14 5.32
N ALA A 56 14.78 8.98 4.66
CA ALA A 56 13.59 9.56 5.25
C ALA A 56 12.56 8.47 5.61
N VAL A 57 12.42 7.45 4.75
CA VAL A 57 11.52 6.31 5.00
C VAL A 57 11.97 5.51 6.23
N LEU A 58 13.25 5.18 6.34
CA LEU A 58 13.80 4.44 7.48
C LEU A 58 13.70 5.26 8.78
N LYS A 59 14.02 6.54 8.71
CA LYS A 59 13.93 7.48 9.84
C LYS A 59 12.48 7.63 10.34
N ALA A 60 11.52 7.76 9.43
CA ALA A 60 10.11 7.90 9.78
C ALA A 60 9.57 6.68 10.55
N GLY A 61 10.02 5.49 10.18
CA GLY A 61 9.69 4.26 10.90
C GLY A 61 10.53 4.00 12.15
N LYS A 62 11.56 4.80 12.40
CA LYS A 62 12.55 4.56 13.45
C LYS A 62 13.14 3.13 13.37
N VAL A 63 13.32 2.63 12.16
CA VAL A 63 13.82 1.28 11.87
C VAL A 63 15.25 1.38 11.34
N LYS A 64 16.21 0.84 12.08
CA LYS A 64 17.62 0.90 11.74
C LYS A 64 17.98 -0.05 10.58
N ASP A 65 17.42 -1.25 10.62
CA ASP A 65 17.77 -2.34 9.69
C ASP A 65 16.71 -2.57 8.60
N GLY A 66 15.66 -1.74 8.58
CA GLY A 66 14.54 -1.83 7.65
C GLY A 66 13.26 -2.36 8.29
N TYR A 67 12.22 -2.45 7.47
CA TYR A 67 10.87 -2.86 7.90
C TYR A 67 10.72 -4.38 7.95
N ASP A 68 9.91 -4.87 8.89
CA ASP A 68 9.51 -6.29 8.94
C ASP A 68 8.74 -6.72 7.69
N VAL A 69 7.86 -5.86 7.23
CA VAL A 69 6.98 -6.10 6.07
C VAL A 69 6.95 -4.85 5.20
N VAL A 70 7.10 -5.04 3.90
CA VAL A 70 6.89 -4.01 2.88
C VAL A 70 5.74 -4.43 1.98
N CYS A 71 4.72 -3.60 1.88
CA CYS A 71 3.59 -3.78 0.97
C CYS A 71 3.82 -2.89 -0.26
N GLU A 72 4.26 -3.46 -1.37
CA GLU A 72 4.45 -2.74 -2.62
C GLU A 72 3.14 -2.76 -3.41
N MET A 73 2.46 -1.58 -3.44
CA MET A 73 1.11 -1.40 -4.00
C MET A 73 1.06 -0.45 -5.19
N SER A 74 2.20 0.12 -5.57
CA SER A 74 2.27 1.17 -6.60
C SER A 74 2.57 0.64 -7.99
N GLY A 75 3.41 -0.40 -8.10
CA GLY A 75 3.96 -0.90 -9.35
C GLY A 75 5.01 0.03 -9.99
N ALA A 76 5.38 1.12 -9.34
CA ALA A 76 6.44 1.99 -9.86
C ALA A 76 7.81 1.27 -9.76
N PRO A 77 8.60 1.16 -10.85
CA PRO A 77 9.88 0.45 -10.81
C PRO A 77 10.82 0.94 -9.69
N SER A 78 10.87 2.24 -9.45
CA SER A 78 11.65 2.83 -8.35
C SER A 78 11.15 2.45 -6.96
N ALA A 79 9.83 2.31 -6.80
CA ALA A 79 9.23 1.86 -5.54
C ALA A 79 9.54 0.37 -5.30
N ILE A 80 9.46 -0.46 -6.33
CA ILE A 80 9.82 -1.87 -6.24
C ILE A 80 11.29 -2.03 -5.83
N ALA A 81 12.22 -1.32 -6.49
CA ALA A 81 13.64 -1.34 -6.11
C ALA A 81 13.84 -0.88 -4.66
N MET A 82 13.20 0.23 -4.26
CA MET A 82 13.25 0.72 -2.88
C MET A 82 12.65 -0.27 -1.88
N ALA A 83 11.64 -1.06 -2.24
CA ALA A 83 11.05 -2.06 -1.36
C ALA A 83 12.08 -3.10 -0.91
N PHE A 84 12.95 -3.55 -1.82
CA PHE A 84 14.05 -4.45 -1.49
C PHE A 84 15.12 -3.79 -0.60
N GLN A 85 15.37 -2.50 -0.77
CA GLN A 85 16.31 -1.76 0.09
C GLN A 85 15.72 -1.53 1.48
N ALA A 86 14.44 -1.19 1.58
CA ALA A 86 13.75 -0.84 2.80
C ALA A 86 13.37 -2.04 3.69
N VAL A 87 13.26 -3.23 3.13
CA VAL A 87 12.97 -4.45 3.90
C VAL A 87 14.20 -4.90 4.68
N ARG A 88 14.03 -5.29 5.95
CA ARG A 88 15.12 -5.82 6.75
C ARG A 88 15.53 -7.25 6.34
N ARG A 89 16.66 -7.72 6.84
CA ARG A 89 17.05 -9.13 6.72
C ARG A 89 15.98 -10.05 7.33
N GLY A 90 15.63 -11.12 6.60
CA GLY A 90 14.55 -12.04 6.96
C GLY A 90 13.15 -11.44 6.90
N GLY A 91 12.99 -10.23 6.36
CA GLY A 91 11.71 -9.57 6.20
C GLY A 91 10.88 -10.13 5.05
N ARG A 92 9.76 -9.46 4.77
CA ARG A 92 8.79 -9.88 3.73
C ARG A 92 8.40 -8.72 2.85
N ILE A 93 8.22 -9.02 1.57
CA ILE A 93 7.63 -8.10 0.59
C ILE A 93 6.34 -8.73 0.06
N SER A 94 5.22 -8.00 0.16
CA SER A 94 3.99 -8.31 -0.54
C SER A 94 3.96 -7.49 -1.82
N ALA A 95 4.21 -8.14 -2.95
CA ALA A 95 4.29 -7.52 -4.26
C ALA A 95 2.94 -7.61 -4.97
N PHE A 96 2.24 -6.49 -5.06
CA PHE A 96 0.92 -6.37 -5.69
C PHE A 96 0.94 -5.45 -6.91
N GLY A 97 1.71 -4.37 -6.86
CA GLY A 97 1.77 -3.39 -7.94
C GLY A 97 2.33 -4.00 -9.23
N LEU A 98 1.65 -3.75 -10.36
CA LEU A 98 2.10 -4.24 -11.66
C LEU A 98 3.03 -3.21 -12.31
N PRO A 99 4.32 -3.52 -12.52
CA PRO A 99 5.25 -2.59 -13.13
C PRO A 99 4.99 -2.46 -14.63
N SER A 100 5.08 -1.23 -15.14
CA SER A 100 4.97 -0.95 -16.59
C SER A 100 6.23 -1.28 -17.39
N LYS A 101 7.34 -1.55 -16.70
CA LYS A 101 8.66 -1.86 -17.28
C LYS A 101 9.34 -2.94 -16.46
N LYS A 102 10.37 -3.58 -17.04
CA LYS A 102 11.25 -4.49 -16.28
C LYS A 102 11.89 -3.73 -15.12
N VAL A 103 12.00 -4.42 -14.01
CA VAL A 103 12.61 -3.88 -12.77
C VAL A 103 13.93 -4.60 -12.56
N GLU A 104 14.98 -3.82 -12.32
CA GLU A 104 16.29 -4.34 -11.94
C GLU A 104 16.42 -4.35 -10.42
N ILE A 105 16.86 -5.47 -9.89
CA ILE A 105 17.19 -5.65 -8.48
C ILE A 105 18.54 -6.35 -8.37
N ASP A 106 19.31 -6.05 -7.35
CA ASP A 106 20.50 -6.81 -7.01
C ASP A 106 20.09 -8.13 -6.35
N TRP A 107 19.98 -9.17 -7.20
CA TRP A 107 19.49 -10.47 -6.75
C TRP A 107 20.27 -11.07 -5.59
N ALA A 108 21.58 -10.88 -5.57
CA ALA A 108 22.45 -11.38 -4.51
C ALA A 108 22.26 -10.60 -3.21
N ASN A 109 22.42 -9.26 -3.25
CA ASN A 109 22.40 -8.43 -2.06
C ASN A 109 21.00 -8.14 -1.53
N ASP A 110 20.04 -7.90 -2.43
CA ASP A 110 18.70 -7.49 -2.05
C ASP A 110 17.79 -8.67 -1.67
N LEU A 111 18.02 -9.84 -2.23
CA LEU A 111 17.17 -11.01 -1.99
C LEU A 111 17.90 -12.11 -1.20
N ILE A 112 19.01 -12.65 -1.74
CA ILE A 112 19.65 -13.85 -1.19
C ILE A 112 20.31 -13.55 0.14
N PHE A 113 21.26 -12.59 0.21
CA PHE A 113 21.99 -12.27 1.43
C PHE A 113 21.11 -11.62 2.51
N LYS A 114 19.99 -11.03 2.14
CA LYS A 114 18.99 -10.56 3.10
C LYS A 114 18.04 -11.68 3.55
N GLY A 115 17.91 -12.78 2.82
CA GLY A 115 16.93 -13.85 3.11
C GLY A 115 15.48 -13.36 3.05
N VAL A 116 15.18 -12.46 2.13
CA VAL A 116 13.86 -11.84 1.99
C VAL A 116 12.86 -12.85 1.41
N ARG A 117 11.62 -12.80 1.91
CA ARG A 117 10.50 -13.54 1.31
C ARG A 117 9.66 -12.59 0.48
N VAL A 118 9.53 -12.90 -0.81
CA VAL A 118 8.67 -12.13 -1.73
C VAL A 118 7.42 -12.93 -2.02
N HIS A 119 6.26 -12.32 -1.74
CA HIS A 119 4.96 -12.90 -2.02
C HIS A 119 4.31 -12.10 -3.16
N GLY A 120 4.20 -12.70 -4.34
CA GLY A 120 3.41 -12.15 -5.44
C GLY A 120 1.93 -12.32 -5.12
N ILE A 121 1.19 -11.22 -5.20
CA ILE A 121 -0.25 -11.20 -4.89
C ILE A 121 -1.03 -11.03 -6.19
N VAL A 122 -1.83 -12.02 -6.53
CA VAL A 122 -2.78 -11.95 -7.65
C VAL A 122 -4.13 -12.52 -7.22
N GLY A 123 -5.20 -11.82 -7.58
CA GLY A 123 -6.55 -12.27 -7.25
C GLY A 123 -6.81 -12.41 -5.74
N ARG A 124 -7.41 -13.51 -5.37
CA ARG A 124 -7.84 -13.81 -4.00
C ARG A 124 -8.07 -15.31 -3.80
N GLU A 125 -7.94 -15.79 -2.58
CA GLU A 125 -8.37 -17.12 -2.20
C GLU A 125 -9.89 -17.09 -1.97
N ILE A 126 -10.64 -17.66 -2.92
CA ILE A 126 -12.09 -17.78 -2.85
C ILE A 126 -12.40 -19.04 -2.01
N PHE A 127 -13.14 -18.97 -0.95
CA PHE A 127 -13.88 -17.83 -0.36
C PHE A 127 -13.20 -17.29 0.90
N GLU A 128 -12.05 -17.82 1.27
CA GLU A 128 -11.41 -17.59 2.57
C GLU A 128 -11.10 -16.11 2.81
N THR A 129 -10.52 -15.42 1.82
CA THR A 129 -10.20 -13.99 1.97
C THR A 129 -11.45 -13.12 2.05
N TRP A 130 -12.56 -13.55 1.45
CA TRP A 130 -13.84 -12.84 1.58
C TRP A 130 -14.41 -12.95 2.99
N TYR A 131 -14.38 -14.13 3.58
CA TYR A 131 -14.83 -14.32 4.96
C TYR A 131 -13.95 -13.56 5.96
N LYS A 132 -12.65 -13.52 5.74
CA LYS A 132 -11.72 -12.73 6.56
C LYS A 132 -12.02 -11.23 6.46
N ALA A 133 -12.22 -10.71 5.25
CA ALA A 133 -12.56 -9.31 5.02
C ALA A 133 -13.91 -8.93 5.65
N ASP A 134 -14.94 -9.75 5.43
CA ASP A 134 -16.26 -9.55 6.02
C ASP A 134 -16.21 -9.51 7.56
N ARG A 135 -15.46 -10.41 8.18
CA ARG A 135 -15.27 -10.41 9.65
C ARG A 135 -14.61 -9.14 10.15
N LEU A 136 -13.54 -8.67 9.49
CA LEU A 136 -12.83 -7.44 9.87
C LEU A 136 -13.74 -6.22 9.79
N LEU A 137 -14.61 -6.16 8.79
CA LEU A 137 -15.60 -5.09 8.62
C LEU A 137 -16.71 -5.19 9.68
N ARG A 138 -17.32 -6.37 9.86
CA ARG A 138 -18.45 -6.56 10.79
C ARG A 138 -18.05 -6.35 12.24
N CYS A 139 -16.87 -6.75 12.65
CA CYS A 139 -16.40 -6.51 14.01
C CYS A 139 -15.86 -5.08 14.24
N GLY A 140 -15.90 -4.22 13.23
CA GLY A 140 -15.42 -2.84 13.33
C GLY A 140 -13.89 -2.70 13.48
N ALA A 141 -13.13 -3.79 13.24
CA ALA A 141 -11.67 -3.73 13.30
C ALA A 141 -11.06 -2.89 12.17
N VAL A 142 -11.77 -2.81 11.03
CA VAL A 142 -11.37 -2.04 9.86
C VAL A 142 -12.56 -1.20 9.40
N ASP A 143 -12.34 0.12 9.26
CA ASP A 143 -13.26 1.04 8.60
C ASP A 143 -12.66 1.45 7.25
N LEU A 144 -13.32 1.11 6.15
CA LEU A 144 -12.90 1.42 4.79
C LEU A 144 -13.70 2.58 4.15
N ILE A 145 -14.72 3.09 4.84
CA ILE A 145 -15.56 4.19 4.34
C ILE A 145 -14.72 5.42 3.95
N PRO A 146 -13.70 5.85 4.73
CA PRO A 146 -12.90 7.02 4.36
C PRO A 146 -12.13 6.88 3.04
N VAL A 147 -11.95 5.64 2.54
CA VAL A 147 -11.28 5.38 1.27
C VAL A 147 -12.22 5.60 0.09
N VAL A 148 -13.54 5.47 0.29
CA VAL A 148 -14.56 5.75 -0.72
C VAL A 148 -14.76 7.26 -0.81
N THR A 149 -14.14 7.89 -1.80
CA THR A 149 -14.11 9.36 -1.91
C THR A 149 -15.11 9.91 -2.90
N HIS A 150 -15.57 9.08 -3.84
CA HIS A 150 -16.51 9.49 -4.87
C HIS A 150 -17.53 8.38 -5.13
N THR A 151 -18.76 8.78 -5.34
CA THR A 151 -19.85 7.89 -5.76
C THR A 151 -20.56 8.55 -6.92
N PHE A 152 -20.71 7.83 -8.02
CA PHE A 152 -21.40 8.29 -9.22
C PHE A 152 -22.57 7.35 -9.55
N PRO A 153 -23.68 7.87 -10.10
CA PRO A 153 -24.65 7.02 -10.78
C PRO A 153 -23.98 6.26 -11.93
N LEU A 154 -24.42 5.05 -12.21
CA LEU A 154 -23.81 4.23 -13.28
C LEU A 154 -23.83 4.93 -14.64
N LYS A 155 -24.88 5.72 -14.93
CA LYS A 155 -24.97 6.52 -16.17
C LYS A 155 -23.86 7.54 -16.34
N ASP A 156 -23.24 8.00 -15.23
CA ASP A 156 -22.19 9.01 -15.21
C ASP A 156 -20.78 8.36 -15.10
N TYR A 157 -20.64 7.13 -15.60
CA TYR A 157 -19.39 6.34 -15.49
C TYR A 157 -18.17 7.06 -16.07
N GLU A 158 -18.34 7.86 -17.14
CA GLU A 158 -17.25 8.62 -17.74
C GLU A 158 -16.64 9.63 -16.76
N ALA A 159 -17.49 10.34 -16.00
CA ALA A 159 -17.03 11.26 -14.96
C ALA A 159 -16.27 10.53 -13.85
N GLY A 160 -16.71 9.35 -13.46
CA GLY A 160 -16.03 8.51 -12.49
C GLY A 160 -14.66 8.03 -12.99
N PHE A 161 -14.55 7.60 -14.23
CA PHE A 161 -13.25 7.24 -14.84
C PHE A 161 -12.33 8.46 -14.99
N ALA A 162 -12.87 9.63 -15.36
CA ALA A 162 -12.10 10.87 -15.40
C ALA A 162 -11.52 11.23 -14.03
N ALA A 163 -12.30 11.09 -12.95
CA ALA A 163 -11.82 11.32 -11.59
C ALA A 163 -10.67 10.37 -11.21
N MET A 164 -10.74 9.08 -11.58
CA MET A 164 -9.69 8.09 -11.32
C MET A 164 -8.41 8.37 -12.12
N SER A 165 -8.56 8.89 -13.35
CA SER A 165 -7.44 9.14 -14.28
C SER A 165 -6.83 10.53 -14.12
N SER A 166 -7.41 11.37 -13.26
CA SER A 166 -6.93 12.74 -13.05
C SER A 166 -5.47 12.77 -12.59
N PRO A 167 -4.62 13.60 -13.21
CA PRO A 167 -3.23 13.81 -12.78
C PRO A 167 -3.11 14.23 -11.31
N ASP A 168 -4.09 14.97 -10.81
CA ASP A 168 -4.13 15.47 -9.43
C ASP A 168 -4.24 14.37 -8.38
N LYS A 169 -4.61 13.15 -8.80
CA LYS A 169 -4.80 11.98 -7.91
C LYS A 169 -5.65 12.28 -6.68
N LYS A 170 -6.65 13.16 -6.80
CA LYS A 170 -7.55 13.56 -5.71
C LYS A 170 -8.69 12.55 -5.50
N CYS A 171 -8.39 11.26 -5.61
CA CYS A 171 -9.35 10.20 -5.33
C CYS A 171 -8.72 9.01 -4.62
N GLY A 172 -9.49 8.41 -3.73
CA GLY A 172 -9.28 7.07 -3.20
C GLY A 172 -10.01 6.05 -4.06
N LYS A 173 -11.06 5.43 -3.51
CA LYS A 173 -11.95 4.51 -4.26
C LYS A 173 -13.14 5.26 -4.84
N VAL A 174 -13.41 5.00 -6.11
CA VAL A 174 -14.63 5.45 -6.79
C VAL A 174 -15.62 4.29 -6.82
N LEU A 175 -16.87 4.56 -6.50
CA LEU A 175 -17.98 3.63 -6.61
C LEU A 175 -18.99 4.10 -7.65
N PHE A 176 -19.61 3.16 -8.33
CA PHE A 176 -20.78 3.38 -9.18
C PHE A 176 -21.98 2.73 -8.54
N VAL A 177 -23.10 3.45 -8.53
CA VAL A 177 -24.38 2.97 -8.00
C VAL A 177 -25.43 2.96 -9.11
N PRO A 178 -26.38 2.02 -9.09
CA PRO A 178 -27.47 1.94 -10.06
C PRO A 178 -28.30 3.21 -10.14
#